data_3c57ba8a150ee46d4e560ec53a227e61
#
_entry.id   3c57ba8a150ee46d4e560ec53a227e61
#
_cell.length_a   1.000
_cell.length_b   1.000
_cell.length_c   1.000
_cell.angle_alpha   90.00
_cell.angle_beta   90.00
_cell.angle_gamma   90.00
#
_symmetry.space_group_name_H-M   'P 1'
#
loop_
_entity.id
_entity.type
_entity.pdbx_description
1 polymer ?
#
loop_
_entity_poly.entity_id
_entity_poly.type
_entity_poly.pdbx_seq_one_letter_code
_entity_poly.pdbx_strand_id
1 'polypeptide(L)'
;MSKLPIVKFPHSVLRRPAGEVPPAEILSSRIQRLISDMKDTLVKAPDGVGLAAPQVSVPLRVFVVSSEASSIDVSMRVDVNDANKPQKWEYHVFINPVLKKRSREKITVTEGCLSVPEKFGEVSRPAKVYLEWYD
;
A
#
# COMPACT_ATOMS: atom_id res chain seq x y z
N MET A 1 2.99 4.86 -18.74
CA MET A 1 3.08 4.92 -17.27
C MET A 1 2.28 6.08 -16.77
N SER A 2 1.16 5.79 -16.19
CA SER A 2 0.16 6.80 -15.87
C SER A 2 -0.11 6.86 -14.39
N LYS A 3 -0.16 8.07 -13.87
CA LYS A 3 -0.69 8.31 -12.54
C LYS A 3 -2.20 8.11 -12.59
N LEU A 4 -2.71 7.21 -11.74
CA LEU A 4 -4.13 6.94 -11.63
C LEU A 4 -4.78 7.89 -10.62
N PRO A 5 -6.02 8.33 -10.85
CA PRO A 5 -6.73 9.12 -9.85
C PRO A 5 -7.08 8.27 -8.64
N ILE A 6 -6.81 8.81 -7.44
CA ILE A 6 -7.13 8.14 -6.18
C ILE A 6 -8.56 8.52 -5.79
N VAL A 7 -9.41 7.50 -5.62
CA VAL A 7 -10.78 7.75 -5.18
C VAL A 7 -10.83 8.08 -3.70
N LYS A 8 -11.77 8.94 -3.34
CA LYS A 8 -11.91 9.44 -1.97
C LYS A 8 -13.13 8.85 -1.30
N PHE A 9 -13.05 8.72 0.01
CA PHE A 9 -14.23 8.41 0.83
C PHE A 9 -15.35 9.43 0.55
N PRO A 10 -16.59 9.03 0.38
CA PRO A 10 -17.19 7.71 0.59
C PRO A 10 -17.46 6.88 -0.68
N HIS A 11 -16.57 6.86 -1.64
CA HIS A 11 -16.77 6.10 -2.88
C HIS A 11 -17.05 4.62 -2.59
N SER A 12 -18.07 4.05 -3.26
CA SER A 12 -18.54 2.68 -2.98
C SER A 12 -17.48 1.60 -3.20
N VAL A 13 -16.54 1.79 -4.14
CA VAL A 13 -15.49 0.80 -4.42
C VAL A 13 -14.61 0.55 -3.18
N LEU A 14 -14.46 1.53 -2.30
CA LEU A 14 -13.66 1.39 -1.08
C LEU A 14 -14.31 0.47 -0.04
N ARG A 15 -15.61 0.24 -0.15
CA ARG A 15 -16.39 -0.61 0.74
C ARG A 15 -16.70 -1.99 0.15
N ARG A 16 -16.50 -2.15 -1.15
CA ARG A 16 -16.80 -3.39 -1.85
C ARG A 16 -15.70 -4.41 -1.60
N PRO A 17 -16.04 -5.67 -1.32
CA PRO A 17 -15.03 -6.73 -1.27
C PRO A 17 -14.28 -6.82 -2.60
N ALA A 18 -12.96 -6.84 -2.54
CA ALA A 18 -12.13 -6.99 -3.73
C ALA A 18 -12.09 -8.46 -4.17
N GLY A 19 -12.06 -8.68 -5.47
CA GLY A 19 -11.92 -10.00 -6.06
C GLY A 19 -10.47 -10.45 -6.18
N GLU A 20 -10.27 -11.76 -6.26
CA GLU A 20 -8.95 -12.31 -6.52
C GLU A 20 -8.53 -12.06 -7.96
N VAL A 21 -7.22 -11.89 -8.17
CA VAL A 21 -6.64 -11.95 -9.52
C VAL A 21 -6.47 -13.43 -9.86
N PRO A 22 -7.09 -13.93 -10.94
CA PRO A 22 -6.85 -15.31 -11.34
C PRO A 22 -5.35 -15.58 -11.52
N PRO A 23 -4.79 -16.65 -10.93
CA PRO A 23 -3.34 -16.89 -11.02
C PRO A 23 -2.80 -16.91 -12.44
N ALA A 24 -3.59 -17.40 -13.39
CA ALA A 24 -3.20 -17.41 -14.81
C ALA A 24 -3.09 -16.01 -15.41
N GLU A 25 -3.69 -14.99 -14.80
CA GLU A 25 -3.68 -13.61 -15.31
C GLU A 25 -2.64 -12.73 -14.63
N ILE A 26 -1.95 -13.21 -13.60
CA ILE A 26 -0.98 -12.39 -12.84
C ILE A 26 0.07 -11.79 -13.77
N LEU A 27 0.58 -12.55 -14.72
CA LEU A 27 1.58 -12.07 -15.67
C LEU A 27 0.98 -11.42 -16.93
N SER A 28 -0.33 -11.25 -16.99
CA SER A 28 -0.97 -10.60 -18.13
C SER A 28 -0.56 -9.13 -18.22
N SER A 29 -0.61 -8.60 -19.45
CA SER A 29 -0.29 -7.18 -19.69
C SER A 29 -1.20 -6.26 -18.87
N ARG A 30 -2.47 -6.64 -18.71
CA ARG A 30 -3.46 -5.87 -17.95
C ARG A 30 -3.05 -5.71 -16.48
N ILE A 31 -2.67 -6.81 -15.85
CA ILE A 31 -2.30 -6.80 -14.43
C ILE A 31 -0.93 -6.13 -14.24
N GLN A 32 0.03 -6.41 -15.11
CA GLN A 32 1.36 -5.80 -15.02
C GLN A 32 1.29 -4.28 -15.24
N ARG A 33 0.42 -3.82 -16.13
CA ARG A 33 0.19 -2.38 -16.33
C ARG A 33 -0.45 -1.75 -15.09
N LEU A 34 -1.45 -2.41 -14.51
CA LEU A 34 -2.08 -1.93 -13.28
C LEU A 34 -1.05 -1.74 -12.17
N ILE A 35 -0.19 -2.74 -11.96
CA ILE A 35 0.87 -2.68 -10.95
C ILE A 35 1.82 -1.52 -11.22
N SER A 36 2.25 -1.36 -12.47
CA SER A 36 3.14 -0.27 -12.87
C SER A 36 2.49 1.10 -12.62
N ASP A 37 1.23 1.25 -12.99
CA ASP A 37 0.49 2.50 -12.79
C ASP A 37 0.26 2.79 -11.30
N MET A 38 0.02 1.77 -10.50
CA MET A 38 -0.11 1.91 -9.05
C MET A 38 1.20 2.38 -8.42
N LYS A 39 2.33 1.81 -8.85
CA LYS A 39 3.65 2.25 -8.38
C LYS A 39 3.91 3.70 -8.74
N ASP A 40 3.62 4.09 -9.96
CA ASP A 40 3.79 5.49 -10.42
C ASP A 40 2.90 6.44 -9.62
N THR A 41 1.68 6.03 -9.33
CA THR A 41 0.74 6.82 -8.53
C THR A 41 1.27 7.03 -7.12
N LEU A 42 1.79 5.97 -6.51
CA LEU A 42 2.33 6.03 -5.15
C LEU A 42 3.59 6.89 -5.09
N VAL A 43 4.48 6.78 -6.07
CA VAL A 43 5.69 7.60 -6.16
C VAL A 43 5.36 9.08 -6.14
N LYS A 44 4.26 9.46 -6.77
CA LYS A 44 3.85 10.87 -6.90
C LYS A 44 2.97 11.36 -5.76
N ALA A 45 2.64 10.49 -4.81
CA ALA A 45 1.83 10.84 -3.65
C ALA A 45 2.76 11.25 -2.50
N PRO A 46 2.72 12.51 -2.03
CA PRO A 46 3.73 13.02 -1.08
C PRO A 46 3.83 12.25 0.23
N ASP A 47 2.72 11.79 0.76
CA ASP A 47 2.67 11.10 2.05
C ASP A 47 2.27 9.63 1.91
N GLY A 48 2.26 9.10 0.69
CA GLY A 48 1.79 7.75 0.43
C GLY A 48 2.87 6.71 0.66
N VAL A 49 2.61 5.76 1.54
CA VAL A 49 3.49 4.61 1.78
C VAL A 49 2.90 3.32 1.25
N GLY A 50 1.60 3.28 0.95
CA GLY A 50 0.92 2.14 0.40
C GLY A 50 -0.30 2.54 -0.42
N LEU A 51 -0.68 1.69 -1.35
CA LEU A 51 -1.82 1.91 -2.22
C LEU A 51 -2.44 0.58 -2.61
N ALA A 52 -3.74 0.45 -2.41
CA ALA A 52 -4.50 -0.73 -2.82
C ALA A 52 -5.28 -0.44 -4.10
N ALA A 53 -5.47 -1.48 -4.92
CA ALA A 53 -6.17 -1.35 -6.19
C ALA A 53 -7.57 -0.71 -6.08
N PRO A 54 -8.38 -1.02 -5.05
CA PRO A 54 -9.67 -0.33 -4.91
C PRO A 54 -9.56 1.20 -4.82
N GLN A 55 -8.45 1.72 -4.30
CA GLN A 55 -8.24 3.17 -4.21
C GLN A 55 -8.07 3.84 -5.57
N VAL A 56 -7.84 3.07 -6.61
CA VAL A 56 -7.77 3.55 -8.00
C VAL A 56 -8.90 2.96 -8.85
N SER A 57 -10.02 2.63 -8.19
CA SER A 57 -11.25 2.13 -8.80
C SER A 57 -11.15 0.73 -9.41
N VAL A 58 -10.19 -0.06 -8.98
CA VAL A 58 -10.02 -1.44 -9.44
C VAL A 58 -10.30 -2.39 -8.28
N PRO A 59 -11.43 -3.11 -8.27
CA PRO A 59 -11.81 -3.98 -7.14
C PRO A 59 -11.09 -5.32 -7.16
N LEU A 60 -9.77 -5.30 -7.13
CA LEU A 60 -8.93 -6.50 -7.11
C LEU A 60 -8.05 -6.53 -5.86
N ARG A 61 -7.71 -7.73 -5.40
CA ARG A 61 -6.84 -7.93 -4.24
C ARG A 61 -5.38 -7.75 -4.62
N VAL A 62 -4.99 -6.50 -4.82
CA VAL A 62 -3.63 -6.09 -5.12
C VAL A 62 -3.32 -4.85 -4.29
N PHE A 63 -2.17 -4.83 -3.64
CA PHE A 63 -1.66 -3.59 -3.07
C PHE A 63 -0.16 -3.48 -3.25
N VAL A 64 0.31 -2.24 -3.18
CA VAL A 64 1.72 -1.89 -3.32
C VAL A 64 2.15 -1.16 -2.07
N VAL A 65 3.34 -1.47 -1.57
CA VAL A 65 3.92 -0.81 -0.39
C VAL A 65 5.30 -0.31 -0.75
N SER A 66 5.57 0.94 -0.38
CA SER A 66 6.91 1.52 -0.47
C SER A 66 7.78 1.02 0.69
N SER A 67 9.06 0.81 0.42
CA SER A 67 10.04 0.51 1.49
C SER A 67 10.14 1.64 2.51
N GLU A 68 9.63 2.84 2.19
CA GLU A 68 9.48 3.94 3.12
C GLU A 68 8.68 3.54 4.37
N ALA A 69 7.75 2.59 4.23
CA ALA A 69 6.95 2.11 5.35
C ALA A 69 7.81 1.58 6.50
N SER A 70 8.94 0.94 6.20
CA SER A 70 9.84 0.43 7.22
C SER A 70 10.69 1.52 7.88
N SER A 71 10.84 2.66 7.22
CA SER A 71 11.59 3.80 7.79
C SER A 71 10.74 4.68 8.70
N ILE A 72 9.44 4.43 8.75
CA ILE A 72 8.53 5.15 9.65
C ILE A 72 8.65 4.66 11.10
N ASP A 73 9.21 3.48 11.31
CA ASP A 73 9.54 3.04 12.66
C ASP A 73 10.55 4.02 13.26
N VAL A 74 10.19 4.62 14.38
CA VAL A 74 10.99 5.65 15.04
C VAL A 74 12.41 5.18 15.35
N SER A 75 12.57 3.89 15.64
CA SER A 75 13.88 3.29 15.92
C SER A 75 14.75 3.15 14.67
N MET A 76 14.13 3.19 13.50
CA MET A 76 14.81 3.03 12.20
C MET A 76 14.82 4.31 11.38
N ARG A 77 14.36 5.40 11.96
CA ARG A 77 14.40 6.69 11.26
C ARG A 77 15.83 7.06 11.01
N VAL A 78 16.19 6.87 9.80
CA VAL A 78 17.41 7.41 9.28
C VAL A 78 17.21 8.92 9.21
N ASP A 79 18.27 9.63 9.50
CA ASP A 79 18.26 11.08 9.45
C ASP A 79 17.68 11.57 8.12
N VAL A 80 16.47 12.09 8.17
CA VAL A 80 15.77 12.64 7.00
C VAL A 80 16.51 13.84 6.41
N ASN A 81 17.48 14.38 7.13
CA ASN A 81 18.30 15.50 6.68
C ASN A 81 19.57 15.04 5.97
N ASP A 82 19.77 13.74 5.81
CA ASP A 82 20.90 13.25 5.08
C ASP A 82 20.67 13.43 3.57
N ALA A 83 21.17 14.52 3.05
CA ALA A 83 21.05 14.89 1.64
C ALA A 83 21.77 13.92 0.70
N ASN A 84 22.61 13.03 1.23
CA ASN A 84 23.34 12.05 0.44
C ASN A 84 22.61 10.75 0.27
N LYS A 85 21.44 10.57 0.91
CA LYS A 85 20.67 9.35 0.75
C LYS A 85 19.90 9.36 -0.55
N PRO A 86 19.99 8.28 -1.31
CA PRO A 86 19.15 8.15 -2.49
C PRO A 86 17.70 8.19 -2.05
N GLN A 87 16.94 9.11 -2.63
CA GLN A 87 15.51 9.28 -2.38
C GLN A 87 14.70 8.23 -3.17
N LYS A 88 15.31 7.06 -3.41
CA LYS A 88 14.65 5.99 -4.15
C LYS A 88 14.15 4.93 -3.18
N TRP A 89 12.85 4.85 -3.08
CA TRP A 89 12.19 3.79 -2.36
C TRP A 89 11.93 2.61 -3.29
N GLU A 90 12.03 1.39 -2.76
CA GLU A 90 11.58 0.21 -3.47
C GLU A 90 10.08 0.04 -3.25
N TYR A 91 9.42 -0.54 -4.24
CA TYR A 91 7.98 -0.76 -4.18
C TYR A 91 7.70 -2.25 -4.31
N HIS A 92 7.02 -2.80 -3.32
CA HIS A 92 6.70 -4.21 -3.26
C HIS A 92 5.22 -4.41 -3.57
N VAL A 93 4.92 -5.38 -4.42
CA VAL A 93 3.55 -5.69 -4.80
C VAL A 93 3.07 -6.96 -4.08
N PHE A 94 1.83 -6.94 -3.66
CA PHE A 94 1.18 -8.06 -2.99
C PHE A 94 -0.11 -8.38 -3.74
N ILE A 95 -0.14 -9.57 -4.36
CA ILE A 95 -1.28 -10.02 -5.16
C ILE A 95 -1.97 -11.18 -4.44
N ASN A 96 -3.29 -11.10 -4.28
CA ASN A 96 -4.08 -12.09 -3.55
C ASN A 96 -3.52 -12.35 -2.14
N PRO A 97 -3.24 -11.30 -1.35
CA PRO A 97 -2.68 -11.51 -0.02
C PRO A 97 -3.70 -12.17 0.91
N VAL A 98 -3.20 -13.08 1.76
CA VAL A 98 -4.02 -13.73 2.80
C VAL A 98 -3.33 -13.54 4.13
N LEU A 99 -4.06 -12.99 5.09
CA LEU A 99 -3.57 -12.83 6.46
C LEU A 99 -3.64 -14.17 7.18
N LYS A 100 -2.48 -14.73 7.55
CA LYS A 100 -2.39 -16.05 8.18
C LYS A 100 -2.31 -15.98 9.70
N LYS A 101 -1.52 -15.05 10.22
CA LYS A 101 -1.32 -14.91 11.67
C LYS A 101 -1.15 -13.45 12.03
N ARG A 102 -1.56 -13.14 13.26
CA ARG A 102 -1.32 -11.83 13.90
C ARG A 102 -0.67 -12.07 15.25
N SER A 103 0.23 -11.18 15.64
CA SER A 103 0.78 -11.24 16.99
C SER A 103 -0.30 -10.84 18.01
N ARG A 104 -0.13 -11.33 19.25
CA ARG A 104 -0.96 -10.87 20.37
C ARG A 104 -0.55 -9.48 20.82
N GLU A 105 0.73 -9.19 20.73
CA GLU A 105 1.28 -7.87 21.01
C GLU A 105 0.75 -6.86 20.01
N LYS A 106 0.32 -5.70 20.53
CA LYS A 106 -0.21 -4.62 19.69
C LYS A 106 0.61 -3.36 19.89
N ILE A 107 0.67 -2.56 18.84
CA ILE A 107 1.26 -1.23 18.87
C ILE A 107 0.20 -0.21 18.47
N THR A 108 0.32 1.00 19.02
CA THR A 108 -0.54 2.11 18.63
C THR A 108 0.26 3.04 17.73
N VAL A 109 -0.27 3.32 16.54
CA VAL A 109 0.38 4.18 15.56
C VAL A 109 -0.61 5.21 15.03
N THR A 110 -0.08 6.36 14.63
CA THR A 110 -0.88 7.36 13.92
C THR A 110 -0.88 7.00 12.44
N GLU A 111 -2.06 6.86 11.88
CA GLU A 111 -2.24 6.46 10.48
C GLU A 111 -3.08 7.46 9.71
N GLY A 112 -2.82 7.55 8.42
CA GLY A 112 -3.62 8.29 7.46
C GLY A 112 -3.82 7.47 6.20
N CYS A 113 -4.67 7.94 5.31
CA CYS A 113 -4.96 7.28 4.06
C CYS A 113 -5.14 8.29 2.93
N LEU A 114 -4.61 7.98 1.75
CA LEU A 114 -4.74 8.84 0.57
C LEU A 114 -6.19 9.04 0.13
N SER A 115 -7.08 8.09 0.44
CA SER A 115 -8.51 8.19 0.15
C SER A 115 -9.28 9.03 1.19
N VAL A 116 -8.64 9.39 2.30
CA VAL A 116 -9.19 10.25 3.35
C VAL A 116 -8.14 11.32 3.67
N PRO A 117 -7.96 12.28 2.77
CA PRO A 117 -6.86 13.26 2.92
C PRO A 117 -7.01 14.13 4.15
N GLU A 118 -5.86 14.52 4.72
CA GLU A 118 -5.77 15.43 5.88
C GLU A 118 -6.37 14.90 7.17
N LYS A 119 -6.77 13.62 7.22
CA LYS A 119 -7.30 13.00 8.42
C LYS A 119 -6.37 11.91 8.90
N PHE A 120 -6.04 11.95 10.18
CA PHE A 120 -5.17 10.99 10.83
C PHE A 120 -5.83 10.50 12.11
N GLY A 121 -5.55 9.26 12.48
CA GLY A 121 -6.07 8.69 13.71
C GLY A 121 -5.08 7.75 14.35
N GLU A 122 -5.19 7.58 15.65
CA GLU A 122 -4.42 6.58 16.36
C GLU A 122 -5.11 5.23 16.24
N VAL A 123 -4.35 4.22 15.83
CA VAL A 123 -4.86 2.87 15.61
C VAL A 123 -4.01 1.86 16.35
N SER A 124 -4.66 0.97 17.09
CA SER A 124 -3.99 -0.17 17.71
C SER A 124 -3.97 -1.34 16.74
N ARG A 125 -2.78 -1.85 16.45
CA ARG A 125 -2.62 -2.95 15.49
C ARG A 125 -1.71 -4.03 16.05
N PRO A 126 -1.85 -5.29 15.61
CA PRO A 126 -0.86 -6.32 15.91
C PRO A 126 0.53 -5.85 15.50
N ALA A 127 1.50 -6.07 16.36
CA ALA A 127 2.89 -5.66 16.10
C ALA A 127 3.50 -6.42 14.91
N LYS A 128 3.05 -7.65 14.69
CA LYS A 128 3.52 -8.51 13.59
C LYS A 128 2.35 -9.25 12.95
N VAL A 129 2.43 -9.41 11.63
CA VAL A 129 1.48 -10.19 10.86
C VAL A 129 2.23 -11.10 9.89
N TYR A 130 1.61 -12.21 9.51
CA TYR A 130 2.14 -13.14 8.53
C TYR A 130 1.18 -13.20 7.35
N LEU A 131 1.70 -12.94 6.16
CA LEU A 131 0.93 -12.94 4.93
C LEU A 131 1.46 -14.00 3.96
N GLU A 132 0.56 -14.53 3.14
CA GLU A 132 0.90 -15.28 1.94
C GLU A 132 0.40 -14.48 0.74
N TRP A 133 1.21 -14.39 -0.32
CA TRP A 133 0.86 -13.59 -1.49
C TRP A 133 1.64 -14.05 -2.72
N TYR A 134 1.21 -13.55 -3.88
CA TYR A 134 1.99 -13.62 -5.13
C TYR A 134 2.64 -12.27 -5.38
N ASP A 135 3.84 -12.27 -5.94
CA ASP A 135 4.54 -11.03 -6.30
C ASP A 135 5.10 -11.08 -7.72
#